data_5655788dc3891163b75ef0c51cc1bae8
#
_entry.id   5655788dc3891163b75ef0c51cc1bae8
#
_cell.length_a   1.000
_cell.length_b   1.000
_cell.length_c   1.000
_cell.angle_alpha   90.00
_cell.angle_beta   90.00
_cell.angle_gamma   90.00
#
_symmetry.space_group_name_H-M   'P 1'
#
loop_
_entity.id
_entity.type
_entity.pdbx_description
1 polymer ?
#
loop_
_entity_poly.entity_id
_entity_poly.type
_entity_poly.pdbx_seq_one_letter_code
_entity_poly.pdbx_strand_id
1 'polypeptide(L)'
;DIGGGNGILDDGERLDNDKVKYFSQRQMGLHATTSWEKENFEFAIALKTLFHSLDKYSGTGIGLDMGVLTYPWENGRIGVTIRDVTTSWQVWDNGTVERFKPTVITGMAHSVKLTKSKLSFTGMANILWDTGGKTLDDDFSIGNYGGRVTFGLNTIYNNQLALRLGRNNLGTVTAGIGISWGNMSLDYAFLNEPSGSGLGRSHLISIAVNSDWVKDYIEKL
;
A
#
# COMPACT_ATOMS: atom_id res chain seq x y z
N ASP A 1 -24.76 -23.63 11.35
CA ASP A 1 -24.57 -25.06 11.21
C ASP A 1 -25.88 -25.80 11.49
N ILE A 2 -26.07 -26.97 10.90
CA ILE A 2 -27.19 -27.85 11.14
C ILE A 2 -26.65 -29.05 11.92
N GLY A 3 -26.99 -29.17 13.22
CA GLY A 3 -26.58 -30.27 14.08
C GLY A 3 -25.77 -29.88 15.32
N GLY A 4 -25.10 -28.73 15.29
CA GLY A 4 -24.36 -28.18 16.42
C GLY A 4 -25.06 -26.95 16.99
N GLY A 5 -24.39 -26.02 17.49
CA GLY A 5 -24.87 -24.76 18.07
C GLY A 5 -23.74 -24.01 18.75
N ASN A 6 -22.53 -24.58 18.61
CA ASN A 6 -21.30 -24.01 19.16
C ASN A 6 -20.61 -22.98 18.22
N GLY A 7 -21.10 -22.84 16.97
CA GLY A 7 -20.52 -21.97 15.95
C GLY A 7 -19.25 -22.50 15.27
N ILE A 8 -18.93 -23.79 15.52
CA ILE A 8 -17.80 -24.48 14.87
C ILE A 8 -18.39 -25.60 14.00
N LEU A 9 -17.87 -25.77 12.81
CA LEU A 9 -18.30 -26.86 11.92
C LEU A 9 -17.57 -28.15 12.33
N ASP A 10 -18.28 -29.04 13.01
CA ASP A 10 -17.78 -30.35 13.48
C ASP A 10 -18.03 -31.43 12.44
N ASP A 11 -17.40 -32.62 12.62
CA ASP A 11 -17.59 -33.77 11.72
C ASP A 11 -19.05 -34.23 11.71
N GLY A 12 -19.66 -34.26 10.53
CA GLY A 12 -21.05 -34.62 10.31
C GLY A 12 -22.03 -33.45 10.29
N GLU A 13 -21.62 -32.27 10.63
CA GLU A 13 -22.40 -31.04 10.51
C GLU A 13 -22.38 -30.48 9.08
N ARG A 14 -23.38 -29.69 8.71
CA ARG A 14 -23.50 -29.05 7.42
C ARG A 14 -23.80 -27.58 7.61
N LEU A 15 -23.23 -26.74 6.72
CA LEU A 15 -23.61 -25.33 6.59
C LEU A 15 -25.04 -25.26 6.04
N ASP A 16 -25.87 -24.46 6.69
CA ASP A 16 -27.20 -24.13 6.21
C ASP A 16 -27.06 -23.03 5.12
N ASN A 17 -27.10 -23.44 3.87
CA ASN A 17 -26.92 -22.55 2.73
C ASN A 17 -28.00 -21.46 2.67
N ASP A 18 -29.19 -21.69 3.22
CA ASP A 18 -30.27 -20.70 3.24
C ASP A 18 -30.01 -19.57 4.24
N LYS A 19 -29.07 -19.77 5.16
CA LYS A 19 -28.61 -18.76 6.12
C LYS A 19 -27.38 -17.99 5.67
N VAL A 20 -26.76 -18.34 4.54
CA VAL A 20 -25.62 -17.63 3.98
C VAL A 20 -26.07 -16.24 3.51
N LYS A 21 -25.52 -15.20 4.13
CA LYS A 21 -25.76 -13.81 3.72
C LYS A 21 -24.56 -13.30 2.95
N TYR A 22 -24.84 -12.75 1.78
CA TYR A 22 -23.83 -12.07 0.98
C TYR A 22 -23.88 -10.58 1.30
N PHE A 23 -22.72 -9.98 1.42
CA PHE A 23 -22.57 -8.52 1.55
C PHE A 23 -21.54 -8.01 0.56
N SER A 24 -21.64 -6.74 0.22
CA SER A 24 -20.67 -6.08 -0.64
C SER A 24 -19.85 -5.08 0.15
N GLN A 25 -18.58 -4.98 -0.19
CA GLN A 25 -17.66 -3.96 0.31
C GLN A 25 -17.12 -3.16 -0.86
N ARG A 26 -17.10 -1.82 -0.71
CA ARG A 26 -16.51 -0.91 -1.68
C ARG A 26 -15.71 0.15 -0.96
N GLN A 27 -14.50 0.40 -1.43
CA GLN A 27 -13.62 1.45 -0.90
C GLN A 27 -13.16 2.33 -2.05
N MET A 28 -13.15 3.64 -1.82
CA MET A 28 -12.59 4.64 -2.73
C MET A 28 -11.76 5.62 -1.91
N GLY A 29 -10.56 5.96 -2.39
CA GLY A 29 -9.67 6.94 -1.78
C GLY A 29 -9.28 8.02 -2.78
N LEU A 30 -9.32 9.26 -2.35
CA LEU A 30 -8.76 10.41 -3.07
C LEU A 30 -7.55 10.92 -2.29
N HIS A 31 -6.42 11.07 -2.99
CA HIS A 31 -5.18 11.56 -2.42
C HIS A 31 -4.71 12.79 -3.19
N ALA A 32 -4.45 13.87 -2.47
CA ALA A 32 -3.82 15.07 -3.00
C ALA A 32 -2.46 15.25 -2.31
N THR A 33 -1.38 15.25 -3.09
CA THR A 33 -0.01 15.33 -2.60
C THR A 33 0.68 16.56 -3.17
N THR A 34 1.42 17.28 -2.32
CA THR A 34 2.36 18.31 -2.74
C THR A 34 3.73 17.99 -2.17
N SER A 35 4.78 18.32 -2.93
CA SER A 35 6.17 18.17 -2.53
C SER A 35 7.00 19.41 -2.89
N TRP A 36 8.08 19.62 -2.15
CA TRP A 36 9.05 20.68 -2.39
C TRP A 36 10.45 20.22 -2.01
N GLU A 37 11.44 20.75 -2.67
CA GLU A 37 12.84 20.45 -2.42
C GLU A 37 13.50 21.60 -1.64
N LYS A 38 14.38 21.24 -0.73
CA LYS A 38 15.27 22.18 -0.04
C LYS A 38 16.61 21.51 0.19
N GLU A 39 17.67 22.03 -0.44
CA GLU A 39 19.02 21.45 -0.40
C GLU A 39 19.03 19.99 -0.87
N ASN A 40 19.41 19.05 -0.01
CA ASN A 40 19.46 17.62 -0.30
C ASN A 40 18.21 16.86 0.20
N PHE A 41 17.15 17.58 0.56
CA PHE A 41 15.93 17.01 1.12
C PHE A 41 14.72 17.32 0.24
N GLU A 42 13.90 16.33 0.02
CA GLU A 42 12.55 16.47 -0.51
C GLU A 42 11.54 16.26 0.63
N PHE A 43 10.59 17.16 0.73
CA PHE A 43 9.50 17.08 1.70
C PHE A 43 8.19 16.88 0.95
N ALA A 44 7.28 16.09 1.52
CA ALA A 44 5.96 15.88 0.94
C ALA A 44 4.89 15.86 2.03
N ILE A 45 3.71 16.34 1.66
CA ILE A 45 2.48 16.27 2.45
C ILE A 45 1.39 15.72 1.55
N ALA A 46 0.62 14.76 2.05
CA ALA A 46 -0.52 14.19 1.34
C ALA A 46 -1.78 14.25 2.20
N LEU A 47 -2.82 14.89 1.69
CA LEU A 47 -4.16 14.82 2.23
C LEU A 47 -4.90 13.65 1.59
N LYS A 48 -5.57 12.83 2.38
CA LYS A 48 -6.36 11.71 1.90
C LYS A 48 -7.79 11.77 2.42
N THR A 49 -8.72 11.43 1.56
CA THR A 49 -10.13 11.26 1.89
C THR A 49 -10.55 9.86 1.49
N LEU A 50 -11.21 9.15 2.38
CA LEU A 50 -11.63 7.77 2.21
C LEU A 50 -13.16 7.71 2.23
N PHE A 51 -13.72 6.94 1.30
CA PHE A 51 -15.14 6.62 1.24
C PHE A 51 -15.26 5.09 1.29
N HIS A 52 -15.99 4.61 2.27
CA HIS A 52 -16.13 3.19 2.52
C HIS A 52 -17.62 2.83 2.58
N SER A 53 -18.01 1.77 1.91
CA SER A 53 -19.34 1.19 2.01
C SER A 53 -19.19 -0.29 2.35
N LEU A 54 -19.86 -0.71 3.40
CA LEU A 54 -19.89 -2.08 3.88
C LEU A 54 -21.33 -2.49 4.12
N ASP A 55 -21.85 -3.33 3.23
CA ASP A 55 -23.26 -3.71 3.22
C ASP A 55 -24.16 -2.47 3.16
N LYS A 56 -24.94 -2.21 4.19
CA LYS A 56 -25.85 -1.05 4.33
C LYS A 56 -25.20 0.16 5.00
N TYR A 57 -23.98 0.04 5.50
CA TYR A 57 -23.29 1.12 6.20
C TYR A 57 -22.35 1.85 5.27
N SER A 58 -22.26 3.16 5.43
CA SER A 58 -21.27 4.01 4.75
C SER A 58 -20.43 4.78 5.75
N GLY A 59 -19.17 4.99 5.41
CA GLY A 59 -18.22 5.73 6.23
C GLY A 59 -17.38 6.66 5.38
N THR A 60 -17.02 7.80 5.96
CA THR A 60 -16.11 8.76 5.36
C THR A 60 -14.94 9.01 6.30
N GLY A 61 -13.73 8.99 5.75
CA GLY A 61 -12.50 9.20 6.50
C GLY A 61 -11.66 10.33 5.93
N ILE A 62 -10.84 10.93 6.79
CA ILE A 62 -9.84 11.93 6.43
C ILE A 62 -8.53 11.60 7.12
N GLY A 63 -7.40 11.79 6.44
CA GLY A 63 -6.06 11.57 6.97
C GLY A 63 -5.01 12.47 6.35
N LEU A 64 -3.91 12.62 7.05
CA LEU A 64 -2.75 13.41 6.63
C LEU A 64 -1.49 12.53 6.73
N ASP A 65 -0.72 12.48 5.65
CA ASP A 65 0.58 11.81 5.60
C ASP A 65 1.68 12.85 5.36
N MET A 66 2.86 12.62 5.90
CA MET A 66 4.04 13.44 5.70
C MET A 66 5.23 12.56 5.37
N GLY A 67 6.15 13.08 4.54
CA GLY A 67 7.36 12.36 4.17
C GLY A 67 8.55 13.27 3.99
N VAL A 68 9.73 12.71 4.20
CA VAL A 68 11.02 13.31 3.88
C VAL A 68 11.90 12.30 3.18
N LEU A 69 12.59 12.72 2.13
CA LEU A 69 13.55 11.93 1.37
C LEU A 69 14.86 12.68 1.27
N THR A 70 15.98 11.98 1.33
CA THR A 70 17.32 12.54 1.13
C THR A 70 18.19 11.61 0.28
N TYR A 71 19.20 12.16 -0.36
CA TYR A 71 20.14 11.49 -1.26
C TYR A 71 21.57 11.53 -0.69
N PRO A 72 21.89 10.76 0.35
CA PRO A 72 23.16 10.87 1.06
C PRO A 72 24.37 10.34 0.27
N TRP A 73 24.16 9.58 -0.80
CA TRP A 73 25.21 9.10 -1.71
C TRP A 73 24.67 8.97 -3.14
N GLU A 74 25.58 8.85 -4.11
CA GLU A 74 25.21 8.69 -5.52
C GLU A 74 24.30 7.49 -5.74
N ASN A 75 23.16 7.69 -6.42
CA ASN A 75 22.13 6.68 -6.68
C ASN A 75 21.49 6.05 -5.42
N GLY A 76 21.79 6.57 -4.24
CA GLY A 76 21.21 6.14 -2.97
C GLY A 76 20.21 7.14 -2.44
N ARG A 77 19.24 6.64 -1.68
CA ARG A 77 18.20 7.46 -1.03
C ARG A 77 17.77 6.83 0.29
N ILE A 78 17.48 7.70 1.25
CA ILE A 78 16.89 7.34 2.54
C ILE A 78 15.63 8.16 2.70
N GLY A 79 14.56 7.53 3.16
CA GLY A 79 13.29 8.21 3.38
C GLY A 79 12.64 7.83 4.70
N VAL A 80 11.84 8.76 5.19
CA VAL A 80 10.93 8.56 6.33
C VAL A 80 9.55 9.04 5.92
N THR A 81 8.54 8.22 6.14
CA THR A 81 7.14 8.59 5.94
C THR A 81 6.37 8.34 7.22
N ILE A 82 5.56 9.29 7.63
CA ILE A 82 4.60 9.14 8.72
C ILE A 82 3.22 9.16 8.10
N ARG A 83 2.52 8.05 8.17
CA ARG A 83 1.12 7.96 7.75
C ARG A 83 0.22 8.28 8.92
N ASP A 84 -0.91 8.93 8.62
CA ASP A 84 -1.93 9.27 9.61
C ASP A 84 -1.36 10.11 10.78
N VAL A 85 -0.56 11.15 10.46
CA VAL A 85 0.23 11.98 11.41
C VAL A 85 -0.60 12.47 12.58
N THR A 86 -1.84 12.88 12.35
CA THR A 86 -2.73 13.43 13.37
C THR A 86 -3.77 12.41 13.85
N THR A 87 -3.57 11.11 13.63
CA THR A 87 -4.60 10.09 13.72
C THR A 87 -5.71 10.35 12.68
N SER A 88 -5.90 9.44 11.74
CA SER A 88 -7.00 9.53 10.79
C SER A 88 -8.29 9.03 11.40
N TRP A 89 -9.40 9.64 11.02
CA TRP A 89 -10.72 9.25 11.49
C TRP A 89 -11.56 8.76 10.32
N GLN A 90 -12.30 7.70 10.56
CA GLN A 90 -13.37 7.25 9.69
C GLN A 90 -14.67 7.24 10.49
N VAL A 91 -15.62 8.02 10.03
CA VAL A 91 -16.95 8.18 10.67
C VAL A 91 -17.97 7.41 9.84
N TRP A 92 -18.67 6.50 10.48
CA TRP A 92 -19.72 5.68 9.89
C TRP A 92 -21.10 6.29 10.15
N ASP A 93 -22.07 6.03 9.28
CA ASP A 93 -23.46 6.52 9.39
C ASP A 93 -24.22 5.93 10.59
N ASN A 94 -23.74 4.81 11.15
CA ASN A 94 -24.25 4.24 12.40
C ASN A 94 -23.69 4.91 13.67
N GLY A 95 -22.88 5.99 13.53
CA GLY A 95 -22.26 6.70 14.63
C GLY A 95 -20.93 6.11 15.11
N THR A 96 -20.45 5.01 14.54
CA THR A 96 -19.13 4.45 14.88
C THR A 96 -18.02 5.35 14.34
N VAL A 97 -17.00 5.58 15.14
CA VAL A 97 -15.80 6.33 14.75
C VAL A 97 -14.58 5.42 14.91
N GLU A 98 -13.96 5.09 13.80
CA GLU A 98 -12.68 4.38 13.77
C GLU A 98 -11.52 5.36 13.76
N ARG A 99 -10.44 5.01 14.44
CA ARG A 99 -9.22 5.82 14.53
C ARG A 99 -8.02 5.01 14.09
N PHE A 100 -7.31 5.52 13.11
CA PHE A 100 -6.08 4.92 12.62
C PHE A 100 -4.89 5.63 13.26
N LYS A 101 -4.12 4.92 14.07
CA LYS A 101 -2.93 5.46 14.72
C LYS A 101 -1.82 5.71 13.69
N PRO A 102 -0.94 6.68 13.95
CA PRO A 102 0.20 6.93 13.06
C PRO A 102 1.07 5.68 12.84
N THR A 103 1.52 5.51 11.61
CA THR A 103 2.49 4.49 11.23
C THR A 103 3.72 5.17 10.66
N VAL A 104 4.90 4.84 11.18
CA VAL A 104 6.17 5.36 10.68
C VAL A 104 6.81 4.33 9.76
N ILE A 105 7.25 4.75 8.58
CA ILE A 105 7.99 3.93 7.63
C ILE A 105 9.34 4.56 7.42
N THR A 106 10.40 3.83 7.73
CA THR A 106 11.77 4.21 7.43
C THR A 106 12.32 3.30 6.34
N GLY A 107 13.02 3.84 5.38
CA GLY A 107 13.51 3.03 4.27
C GLY A 107 14.75 3.57 3.58
N MET A 108 15.40 2.67 2.85
CA MET A 108 16.52 3.01 1.98
C MET A 108 16.39 2.32 0.63
N ALA A 109 16.97 2.93 -0.39
CA ALA A 109 17.09 2.32 -1.70
C ALA A 109 18.41 2.69 -2.36
N HIS A 110 18.92 1.79 -3.21
CA HIS A 110 20.08 2.03 -4.05
C HIS A 110 19.80 1.54 -5.47
N SER A 111 20.21 2.34 -6.44
CA SER A 111 19.99 2.07 -7.87
C SER A 111 21.33 1.83 -8.58
N VAL A 112 21.39 0.83 -9.45
CA VAL A 112 22.52 0.56 -10.34
C VAL A 112 22.01 0.61 -11.77
N LYS A 113 22.67 1.44 -12.61
CA LYS A 113 22.30 1.59 -14.04
C LYS A 113 23.40 0.96 -14.91
N LEU A 114 23.00 -0.01 -15.72
CA LEU A 114 23.85 -0.63 -16.74
C LEU A 114 23.52 -0.01 -18.10
N THR A 115 24.20 1.10 -18.43
CA THR A 115 23.89 1.91 -19.60
C THR A 115 23.98 1.14 -20.92
N LYS A 116 24.98 0.22 -21.07
CA LYS A 116 25.13 -0.59 -22.29
C LYS A 116 23.96 -1.53 -22.56
N SER A 117 23.38 -2.12 -21.53
CA SER A 117 22.27 -3.05 -21.64
C SER A 117 20.90 -2.39 -21.42
N LYS A 118 20.86 -1.06 -21.20
CA LYS A 118 19.65 -0.29 -20.90
C LYS A 118 18.86 -0.84 -19.70
N LEU A 119 19.55 -1.50 -18.77
CA LEU A 119 18.98 -2.05 -17.55
C LEU A 119 19.26 -1.14 -16.36
N SER A 120 18.28 -1.02 -15.48
CA SER A 120 18.40 -0.38 -14.18
C SER A 120 17.84 -1.30 -13.11
N PHE A 121 18.59 -1.48 -12.03
CA PHE A 121 18.20 -2.27 -10.88
C PHE A 121 18.08 -1.33 -9.68
N THR A 122 17.00 -1.44 -8.92
CA THR A 122 16.83 -0.71 -7.64
C THR A 122 16.48 -1.70 -6.56
N GLY A 123 17.41 -1.92 -5.62
CA GLY A 123 17.13 -2.62 -4.38
C GLY A 123 16.58 -1.65 -3.33
N MET A 124 15.59 -2.10 -2.54
CA MET A 124 14.99 -1.31 -1.49
C MET A 124 14.67 -2.15 -0.26
N ALA A 125 14.76 -1.54 0.91
CA ALA A 125 14.36 -2.13 2.18
C ALA A 125 13.69 -1.07 3.05
N ASN A 126 12.60 -1.44 3.73
CA ASN A 126 11.90 -0.55 4.65
C ASN A 126 11.57 -1.29 5.94
N ILE A 127 11.46 -0.51 7.02
CA ILE A 127 10.88 -0.95 8.29
C ILE A 127 9.61 -0.13 8.49
N LEU A 128 8.51 -0.81 8.68
CA LEU A 128 7.24 -0.23 9.08
C LEU A 128 7.12 -0.39 10.59
N TRP A 129 6.98 0.73 11.31
CA TRP A 129 6.83 0.80 12.75
C TRP A 129 5.36 1.06 13.08
N ASP A 130 4.73 0.14 13.78
CA ASP A 130 3.36 0.31 14.25
C ASP A 130 3.35 0.99 15.61
N THR A 131 2.80 2.21 15.68
CA THR A 131 2.66 2.94 16.93
C THR A 131 1.43 2.48 17.75
N GLY A 132 0.61 1.63 17.13
CA GLY A 132 -0.59 1.04 17.76
C GLY A 132 -0.30 0.00 18.83
N GLY A 133 0.91 -0.51 18.86
CA GLY A 133 1.33 -1.60 19.75
C GLY A 133 1.84 -2.79 18.97
N LYS A 134 2.24 -3.82 19.67
CA LYS A 134 2.71 -5.08 19.07
C LYS A 134 1.54 -5.89 18.51
N THR A 135 1.76 -6.52 17.38
CA THR A 135 0.84 -7.46 16.75
C THR A 135 1.51 -8.82 16.53
N LEU A 136 0.73 -9.86 16.23
CA LEU A 136 1.27 -11.20 15.90
C LEU A 136 1.99 -11.22 14.55
N ASP A 137 1.72 -10.24 13.69
CA ASP A 137 2.30 -10.14 12.35
C ASP A 137 3.64 -9.39 12.32
N ASP A 138 4.12 -8.91 13.48
CA ASP A 138 5.39 -8.20 13.57
C ASP A 138 6.58 -9.15 13.41
N ASP A 139 7.56 -8.77 12.58
CA ASP A 139 8.82 -9.52 12.45
C ASP A 139 9.69 -9.39 13.69
N PHE A 140 9.59 -8.25 14.39
CA PHE A 140 10.32 -7.97 15.64
C PHE A 140 9.59 -6.88 16.44
N SER A 141 10.06 -6.63 17.67
CA SER A 141 9.52 -5.54 18.48
C SER A 141 10.58 -4.88 19.34
N ILE A 142 10.43 -3.56 19.55
CA ILE A 142 11.28 -2.77 20.43
C ILE A 142 10.35 -2.04 21.43
N GLY A 143 10.46 -2.37 22.71
CA GLY A 143 9.54 -1.86 23.72
C GLY A 143 8.09 -2.24 23.37
N ASN A 144 7.22 -1.25 23.23
CA ASN A 144 5.79 -1.43 22.87
C ASN A 144 5.52 -1.29 21.37
N TYR A 145 6.53 -1.07 20.53
CA TYR A 145 6.38 -0.87 19.10
C TYR A 145 6.66 -2.15 18.34
N GLY A 146 5.78 -2.51 17.43
CA GLY A 146 5.98 -3.59 16.48
C GLY A 146 6.74 -3.10 15.24
N GLY A 147 7.54 -3.97 14.63
CA GLY A 147 8.30 -3.68 13.43
C GLY A 147 8.10 -4.75 12.36
N ARG A 148 7.79 -4.33 11.14
CA ARG A 148 7.66 -5.22 9.96
C ARG A 148 8.64 -4.81 8.88
N VAL A 149 9.41 -5.76 8.37
CA VAL A 149 10.43 -5.52 7.34
C VAL A 149 9.84 -5.84 5.96
N THR A 150 9.98 -4.89 5.05
CA THR A 150 9.67 -5.10 3.64
C THR A 150 10.92 -4.87 2.80
N PHE A 151 11.06 -5.61 1.73
CA PHE A 151 12.14 -5.40 0.79
C PHE A 151 11.66 -5.69 -0.64
N GLY A 152 12.38 -5.12 -1.60
CA GLY A 152 12.02 -5.28 -3.00
C GLY A 152 13.18 -5.04 -3.94
N LEU A 153 13.04 -5.60 -5.12
CA LEU A 153 13.89 -5.37 -6.28
C LEU A 153 13.02 -4.91 -7.44
N ASN A 154 13.37 -3.77 -8.01
CA ASN A 154 12.77 -3.26 -9.23
C ASN A 154 13.82 -3.27 -10.35
N THR A 155 13.52 -3.96 -11.45
CA THR A 155 14.37 -4.04 -12.63
C THR A 155 13.64 -3.35 -13.78
N ILE A 156 14.27 -2.34 -14.39
CA ILE A 156 13.69 -1.60 -15.51
C ILE A 156 14.56 -1.80 -16.75
N TYR A 157 13.95 -2.19 -17.85
CA TYR A 157 14.56 -2.30 -19.15
C TYR A 157 14.08 -1.19 -20.09
N ASN A 158 15.02 -0.47 -20.70
CA ASN A 158 14.80 0.59 -21.70
C ASN A 158 13.82 1.69 -21.23
N ASN A 159 13.66 1.92 -19.91
CA ASN A 159 12.67 2.82 -19.31
C ASN A 159 11.20 2.49 -19.67
N GLN A 160 10.94 1.31 -20.19
CA GLN A 160 9.61 0.92 -20.68
C GLN A 160 9.04 -0.29 -19.96
N LEU A 161 9.85 -1.31 -19.73
CA LEU A 161 9.41 -2.54 -19.07
C LEU A 161 9.98 -2.62 -17.66
N ALA A 162 9.13 -2.82 -16.66
CA ALA A 162 9.52 -3.00 -15.27
C ALA A 162 9.14 -4.40 -14.78
N LEU A 163 10.05 -5.06 -14.08
CA LEU A 163 9.80 -6.29 -13.32
C LEU A 163 10.08 -6.01 -11.86
N ARG A 164 9.18 -6.43 -10.97
CA ARG A 164 9.26 -6.16 -9.54
C ARG A 164 9.06 -7.45 -8.76
N LEU A 165 9.90 -7.65 -7.76
CA LEU A 165 9.80 -8.74 -6.79
C LEU A 165 9.97 -8.16 -5.40
N GLY A 166 9.26 -8.68 -4.41
CA GLY A 166 9.41 -8.18 -3.05
C GLY A 166 8.69 -9.01 -2.02
N ARG A 167 8.83 -8.55 -0.78
CA ARG A 167 8.10 -9.01 0.39
C ARG A 167 7.27 -7.83 0.91
N ASN A 168 5.98 -8.04 1.08
CA ASN A 168 5.08 -7.03 1.61
C ASN A 168 5.09 -6.99 3.16
N ASN A 169 4.30 -6.08 3.74
CA ASN A 169 4.15 -5.94 5.19
C ASN A 169 3.38 -7.09 5.87
N LEU A 170 2.79 -7.99 5.12
CA LEU A 170 2.18 -9.23 5.62
C LEU A 170 3.15 -10.42 5.59
N GLY A 171 4.42 -10.18 5.25
CA GLY A 171 5.45 -11.20 5.19
C GLY A 171 5.41 -12.07 3.93
N THR A 172 4.53 -11.77 2.98
CA THR A 172 4.32 -12.61 1.78
C THR A 172 5.06 -12.08 0.57
N VAL A 173 5.42 -12.99 -0.35
CA VAL A 173 6.09 -12.64 -1.59
C VAL A 173 5.12 -11.99 -2.56
N THR A 174 5.57 -10.93 -3.20
CA THR A 174 4.83 -10.19 -4.22
C THR A 174 5.63 -10.11 -5.51
N ALA A 175 4.94 -10.09 -6.64
CA ALA A 175 5.52 -9.91 -7.96
C ALA A 175 4.73 -8.89 -8.77
N GLY A 176 5.39 -8.19 -9.68
CA GLY A 176 4.72 -7.21 -10.54
C GLY A 176 5.43 -7.03 -11.86
N ILE A 177 4.65 -6.60 -12.85
CA ILE A 177 5.13 -6.17 -14.15
C ILE A 177 4.54 -4.80 -14.48
N GLY A 178 5.34 -3.93 -15.07
CA GLY A 178 4.92 -2.60 -15.51
C GLY A 178 5.33 -2.33 -16.94
N ILE A 179 4.52 -1.61 -17.67
CA ILE A 179 4.81 -1.14 -19.02
C ILE A 179 4.57 0.36 -19.06
N SER A 180 5.57 1.11 -19.54
CA SER A 180 5.48 2.56 -19.74
C SER A 180 5.63 2.89 -21.22
N TRP A 181 4.73 3.72 -21.73
CA TRP A 181 4.79 4.24 -23.10
C TRP A 181 4.34 5.70 -23.14
N GLY A 182 5.20 6.55 -23.67
CA GLY A 182 4.94 8.00 -23.70
C GLY A 182 4.65 8.54 -22.29
N ASN A 183 3.47 9.12 -22.12
CA ASN A 183 3.03 9.76 -20.88
C ASN A 183 2.15 8.84 -20.00
N MET A 184 2.07 7.56 -20.30
CA MET A 184 1.23 6.60 -19.59
C MET A 184 2.05 5.44 -19.06
N SER A 185 1.60 4.85 -17.96
CA SER A 185 2.08 3.56 -17.49
C SER A 185 0.91 2.68 -17.03
N LEU A 186 1.09 1.38 -17.23
CA LEU A 186 0.21 0.33 -16.74
C LEU A 186 1.03 -0.62 -15.89
N ASP A 187 0.61 -0.84 -14.68
CA ASP A 187 1.24 -1.76 -13.74
C ASP A 187 0.25 -2.85 -13.31
N TYR A 188 0.75 -4.07 -13.22
CA TYR A 188 0.04 -5.20 -12.64
C TYR A 188 0.88 -5.75 -11.49
N ALA A 189 0.24 -6.02 -10.36
CA ALA A 189 0.86 -6.67 -9.22
C ALA A 189 0.04 -7.87 -8.75
N PHE A 190 0.76 -8.92 -8.41
CA PHE A 190 0.27 -10.13 -7.78
C PHE A 190 0.76 -10.16 -6.34
N LEU A 191 -0.17 -10.30 -5.40
CA LEU A 191 0.10 -10.41 -3.98
C LEU A 191 -0.38 -11.77 -3.49
N ASN A 192 0.55 -12.54 -2.95
CA ASN A 192 0.19 -13.77 -2.24
C ASN A 192 -0.28 -13.41 -0.84
N GLU A 193 -1.37 -14.01 -0.40
CA GLU A 193 -1.88 -13.82 0.96
C GLU A 193 -1.23 -14.81 1.94
N PRO A 194 -1.16 -14.50 3.24
CA PRO A 194 -0.64 -15.42 4.24
C PRO A 194 -1.42 -16.73 4.24
N SER A 195 -0.71 -17.84 4.42
CA SER A 195 -1.33 -19.15 4.55
C SER A 195 -2.31 -19.17 5.71
N GLY A 196 -3.56 -19.57 5.44
CA GLY A 196 -4.62 -19.63 6.46
C GLY A 196 -5.50 -18.39 6.58
N SER A 197 -5.22 -17.31 5.82
CA SER A 197 -6.09 -16.11 5.84
C SER A 197 -7.48 -16.35 5.22
N GLY A 198 -7.64 -17.39 4.41
CA GLY A 198 -8.88 -17.66 3.67
C GLY A 198 -9.20 -16.65 2.55
N LEU A 199 -8.41 -15.57 2.42
CA LEU A 199 -8.66 -14.47 1.48
C LEU A 199 -8.14 -14.75 0.06
N GLY A 200 -7.29 -15.78 -0.11
CA GLY A 200 -6.78 -16.18 -1.41
C GLY A 200 -5.64 -15.29 -1.91
N ARG A 201 -5.70 -14.89 -3.16
CA ARG A 201 -4.68 -14.10 -3.87
C ARG A 201 -5.27 -12.79 -4.34
N SER A 202 -4.48 -11.69 -4.23
CA SER A 202 -4.91 -10.38 -4.67
C SER A 202 -4.19 -9.97 -5.96
N HIS A 203 -4.93 -9.32 -6.85
CA HIS A 203 -4.46 -8.79 -8.12
C HIS A 203 -4.74 -7.29 -8.17
N LEU A 204 -3.70 -6.49 -8.39
CA LEU A 204 -3.84 -5.04 -8.54
C LEU A 204 -3.47 -4.61 -9.95
N ILE A 205 -4.28 -3.71 -10.50
CA ILE A 205 -4.00 -3.03 -11.76
C ILE A 205 -3.98 -1.54 -11.48
N SER A 206 -2.93 -0.86 -11.95
CA SER A 206 -2.78 0.58 -11.82
C SER A 206 -2.51 1.22 -13.15
N ILE A 207 -3.14 2.35 -13.42
CA ILE A 207 -2.87 3.19 -14.58
C ILE A 207 -2.41 4.55 -14.07
N ALA A 208 -1.28 5.04 -14.59
CA ALA A 208 -0.82 6.39 -14.33
C ALA A 208 -0.69 7.18 -15.63
N VAL A 209 -1.04 8.47 -15.56
CA VAL A 209 -0.95 9.43 -16.67
C VAL A 209 -0.19 10.66 -16.18
N ASN A 210 0.76 11.15 -16.97
CA ASN A 210 1.50 12.35 -16.63
C ASN A 210 0.56 13.57 -16.69
N SER A 211 0.49 14.34 -15.60
CA SER A 211 -0.38 15.49 -15.48
C SER A 211 -0.01 16.64 -16.44
N ASP A 212 1.28 16.77 -16.77
CA ASP A 212 1.72 17.81 -17.70
C ASP A 212 1.18 17.57 -19.12
N TRP A 213 1.14 16.30 -19.54
CA TRP A 213 0.50 15.95 -20.81
C TRP A 213 -1.00 16.30 -20.83
N VAL A 214 -1.68 16.12 -19.72
CA VAL A 214 -3.12 16.46 -19.59
C VAL A 214 -3.32 17.98 -19.68
N LYS A 215 -2.45 18.78 -19.03
CA LYS A 215 -2.49 20.25 -19.13
C LYS A 215 -2.24 20.73 -20.56
N ASP A 216 -1.18 20.24 -21.20
CA ASP A 216 -0.83 20.59 -22.58
C ASP A 216 -1.95 20.22 -23.58
N TYR A 217 -2.72 19.17 -23.28
CA TYR A 217 -3.86 18.78 -24.11
C TYR A 217 -5.06 19.73 -23.92
N ILE A 218 -5.33 20.13 -22.67
CA ILE A 218 -6.43 21.05 -22.35
C ILE A 218 -6.16 22.45 -22.91
N GLU A 219 -4.92 22.93 -22.85
CA GLU A 219 -4.52 24.24 -23.37
C GLU A 219 -4.59 24.34 -24.91
N LYS A 220 -4.67 23.21 -25.62
CA LYS A 220 -4.79 23.13 -27.08
C LYS A 220 -6.25 22.96 -27.57
N LEU A 221 -7.21 22.79 -26.64
CA LEU A 221 -8.64 22.73 -26.92
C LEU A 221 -9.28 24.11 -26.84
#